data_c8968c0fd28ff17a2f0f2dde7ef7da67
#
_entry.id   c8968c0fd28ff17a2f0f2dde7ef7da67
#
_cell.length_a   1.000
_cell.length_b   1.000
_cell.length_c   1.000
_cell.angle_alpha   90.00
_cell.angle_beta   90.00
_cell.angle_gamma   90.00
#
_symmetry.space_group_name_H-M   'P 1'
#
loop_
_entity.id
_entity.type
_entity.pdbx_description
1 polymer ?
#
loop_
_entity_poly.entity_id
_entity_poly.type
_entity_poly.pdbx_seq_one_letter_code
_entity_poly.pdbx_strand_id
1 'polypeptide(L)'
;MLLVSEEQQKQIEQWLAALGTPQQVALRGRIVLAAGVGRSEAAIAADMNVNRKTVRLWRERFVAQGLPGLWEIAPGRGRKATL
;
A
#
# COMPACT_ATOMS: atom_id res chain seq x y z
N MET A 1 10.37 5.28 -10.50
CA MET A 1 8.93 5.56 -10.42
C MET A 1 8.15 4.26 -10.51
N LEU A 2 7.15 4.10 -9.67
CA LEU A 2 6.31 2.91 -9.68
C LEU A 2 5.26 3.02 -10.77
N LEU A 3 5.04 1.92 -11.52
CA LEU A 3 4.04 1.91 -12.57
C LEU A 3 2.69 1.52 -11.98
N VAL A 4 1.74 2.44 -12.06
CA VAL A 4 0.38 2.23 -11.57
C VAL A 4 -0.56 2.53 -12.74
N SER A 5 -1.36 1.55 -13.14
CA SER A 5 -2.30 1.76 -14.25
C SER A 5 -3.44 2.66 -13.81
N GLU A 6 -4.16 3.22 -14.80
CA GLU A 6 -5.32 4.04 -14.49
C GLU A 6 -6.37 3.28 -13.69
N GLU A 7 -6.60 2.02 -14.05
CA GLU A 7 -7.55 1.19 -13.34
C GLU A 7 -7.13 0.95 -11.92
N GLN A 8 -5.85 0.67 -11.72
CA GLN A 8 -5.33 0.47 -10.37
C GLN A 8 -5.45 1.74 -9.54
N GLN A 9 -5.11 2.87 -10.14
CA GLN A 9 -5.23 4.16 -9.47
C GLN A 9 -6.66 4.44 -9.03
N LYS A 10 -7.62 4.23 -9.95
CA LYS A 10 -9.03 4.45 -9.63
C LYS A 10 -9.51 3.55 -8.51
N GLN A 11 -9.09 2.29 -8.54
CA GLN A 11 -9.49 1.35 -7.50
C GLN A 11 -8.97 1.77 -6.15
N ILE A 12 -7.70 2.19 -6.08
CA ILE A 12 -7.13 2.66 -4.82
C ILE A 12 -7.86 3.90 -4.34
N GLU A 13 -8.16 4.82 -5.25
CA GLU A 13 -8.87 6.04 -4.88
C GLU A 13 -10.25 5.71 -4.31
N GLN A 14 -10.93 4.70 -4.86
CA GLN A 14 -12.20 4.26 -4.33
C GLN A 14 -12.05 3.70 -2.91
N TRP A 15 -10.99 2.94 -2.68
CA TRP A 15 -10.72 2.42 -1.34
C TRP A 15 -10.52 3.56 -0.33
N LEU A 16 -9.78 4.59 -0.74
CA LEU A 16 -9.50 5.72 0.13
C LEU A 16 -10.74 6.53 0.47
N ALA A 17 -11.70 6.54 -0.45
CA ALA A 17 -12.96 7.25 -0.24
C ALA A 17 -13.97 6.43 0.53
N ALA A 18 -13.83 5.11 0.57
CA ALA A 18 -14.80 4.24 1.23
C ALA A 18 -14.60 4.24 2.73
N LEU A 19 -15.70 4.28 3.46
CA LEU A 19 -15.63 4.32 4.93
C LEU A 19 -15.21 2.98 5.53
N GLY A 20 -15.45 1.90 4.82
CA GLY A 20 -15.18 0.56 5.32
C GLY A 20 -13.78 0.04 5.06
N THR A 21 -12.94 0.80 4.38
CA THR A 21 -11.59 0.34 4.06
C THR A 21 -10.71 0.34 5.32
N PRO A 22 -10.05 -0.77 5.64
CA PRO A 22 -9.14 -0.79 6.79
C PRO A 22 -8.05 0.26 6.65
N GLN A 23 -7.67 0.86 7.77
CA GLN A 23 -6.64 1.90 7.78
C GLN A 23 -5.33 1.42 7.15
N GLN A 24 -4.97 0.17 7.39
CA GLN A 24 -3.75 -0.40 6.84
C GLN A 24 -3.79 -0.42 5.33
N VAL A 25 -4.93 -0.82 4.76
CA VAL A 25 -5.07 -0.85 3.31
C VAL A 25 -5.04 0.55 2.74
N ALA A 26 -5.70 1.50 3.41
CA ALA A 26 -5.69 2.89 2.98
C ALA A 26 -4.27 3.46 2.96
N LEU A 27 -3.50 3.19 4.01
CA LEU A 27 -2.12 3.64 4.09
C LEU A 27 -1.29 3.07 2.93
N ARG A 28 -1.42 1.78 2.69
CA ARG A 28 -0.68 1.11 1.61
C ARG A 28 -1.06 1.69 0.25
N GLY A 29 -2.35 1.98 0.05
CA GLY A 29 -2.81 2.60 -1.17
C GLY A 29 -2.20 3.98 -1.38
N ARG A 30 -2.13 4.78 -0.33
CA ARG A 30 -1.50 6.10 -0.43
C ARG A 30 -0.03 6.00 -0.79
N ILE A 31 0.67 5.02 -0.21
CA ILE A 31 2.08 4.79 -0.53
C ILE A 31 2.23 4.47 -2.02
N VAL A 32 1.39 3.59 -2.55
CA VAL A 32 1.46 3.21 -3.95
C VAL A 32 1.15 4.40 -4.86
N LEU A 33 0.12 5.17 -4.56
CA LEU A 33 -0.21 6.34 -5.38
C LEU A 33 0.90 7.37 -5.37
N ALA A 34 1.49 7.62 -4.20
CA ALA A 34 2.60 8.58 -4.11
C ALA A 34 3.81 8.10 -4.91
N ALA A 35 4.12 6.82 -4.83
CA ALA A 35 5.21 6.25 -5.60
C ALA A 35 4.91 6.31 -7.11
N GLY A 36 3.65 6.19 -7.48
CA GLY A 36 3.22 6.26 -8.87
C GLY A 36 3.41 7.62 -9.49
N VAL A 37 3.36 8.69 -8.69
CA VAL A 37 3.61 10.04 -9.19
C VAL A 37 5.08 10.44 -9.06
N GLY A 38 5.94 9.51 -8.67
CA GLY A 38 7.37 9.74 -8.70
C GLY A 38 7.99 10.23 -7.40
N ARG A 39 7.28 10.20 -6.29
CA ARG A 39 7.85 10.63 -5.01
C ARG A 39 8.85 9.60 -4.50
N SER A 40 9.90 10.09 -3.86
CA SER A 40 10.93 9.21 -3.32
C SER A 40 10.43 8.48 -2.07
N GLU A 41 11.10 7.37 -1.75
CA GLU A 41 10.77 6.61 -0.54
C GLU A 41 10.89 7.48 0.70
N ALA A 42 11.93 8.32 0.75
CA ALA A 42 12.14 9.19 1.90
C ALA A 42 11.00 10.20 2.05
N ALA A 43 10.55 10.78 0.93
CA ALA A 43 9.46 11.75 0.97
C ALA A 43 8.16 11.09 1.41
N ILE A 44 7.87 9.90 0.88
CA ILE A 44 6.66 9.17 1.25
C ILE A 44 6.70 8.79 2.72
N ALA A 45 7.84 8.28 3.18
CA ALA A 45 7.99 7.89 4.57
C ALA A 45 7.73 9.06 5.51
N ALA A 46 8.27 10.23 5.16
CA ALA A 46 8.08 11.43 5.97
C ALA A 46 6.61 11.85 5.99
N ASP A 47 5.97 11.86 4.81
CA ASP A 47 4.57 12.28 4.70
C ASP A 47 3.63 11.35 5.47
N MET A 48 3.89 10.05 5.39
CA MET A 48 3.01 9.05 5.98
C MET A 48 3.41 8.72 7.42
N ASN A 49 4.51 9.29 7.88
CA ASN A 49 5.05 9.02 9.22
C ASN A 49 5.30 7.53 9.41
N VAL A 50 5.94 6.92 8.43
CA VAL A 50 6.29 5.51 8.48
C VAL A 50 7.76 5.32 8.14
N ASN A 51 8.25 4.12 8.36
CA ASN A 51 9.62 3.75 8.07
C ASN A 51 9.82 3.60 6.55
N ARG A 52 11.01 3.97 6.05
CA ARG A 52 11.33 3.81 4.63
C ARG A 52 11.23 2.35 4.18
N LYS A 53 11.56 1.42 5.08
CA LYS A 53 11.43 -0.01 4.77
C LYS A 53 9.98 -0.39 4.52
N THR A 54 9.05 0.24 5.25
CA THR A 54 7.63 0.01 5.04
C THR A 54 7.19 0.47 3.65
N VAL A 55 7.67 1.64 3.23
CA VAL A 55 7.37 2.15 1.90
C VAL A 55 7.89 1.19 0.82
N ARG A 56 9.14 0.76 0.98
CA ARG A 56 9.74 -0.17 0.01
C ARG A 56 8.99 -1.49 -0.04
N LEU A 57 8.61 -2.00 1.12
CA LEU A 57 7.89 -3.26 1.21
C LEU A 57 6.60 -3.23 0.38
N TRP A 58 5.81 -2.16 0.54
CA TRP A 58 4.52 -2.11 -0.17
C TRP A 58 4.66 -1.80 -1.64
N ARG A 59 5.70 -1.05 -2.02
CA ARG A 59 6.02 -0.89 -3.43
C ARG A 59 6.34 -2.23 -4.06
N GLU A 60 7.19 -3.02 -3.41
CA GLU A 60 7.59 -4.33 -3.93
C GLU A 60 6.41 -5.29 -3.97
N ARG A 61 5.58 -5.28 -2.94
CA ARG A 61 4.38 -6.11 -2.92
C ARG A 61 3.43 -5.75 -4.06
N PHE A 62 3.28 -4.47 -4.31
CA PHE A 62 2.43 -4.03 -5.41
C PHE A 62 2.98 -4.49 -6.75
N VAL A 63 4.28 -4.40 -6.96
CA VAL A 63 4.89 -4.86 -8.21
C VAL A 63 4.68 -6.37 -8.37
N ALA A 64 4.81 -7.12 -7.31
CA ALA A 64 4.73 -8.58 -7.36
C ALA A 64 3.29 -9.08 -7.46
N GLN A 65 2.36 -8.46 -6.74
CA GLN A 65 1.01 -9.01 -6.57
C GLN A 65 -0.11 -8.08 -7.05
N GLY A 66 0.21 -6.82 -7.33
CA GLY A 66 -0.80 -5.85 -7.72
C GLY A 66 -1.71 -5.47 -6.58
N LEU A 67 -2.95 -5.07 -6.91
CA LEU A 67 -3.91 -4.61 -5.93
C LEU A 67 -4.17 -5.61 -4.79
N PRO A 68 -4.33 -6.91 -5.07
CA PRO A 68 -4.59 -7.86 -3.98
C PRO A 68 -3.52 -7.88 -2.90
N GLY A 69 -2.28 -7.55 -3.26
CA GLY A 69 -1.20 -7.52 -2.29
C GLY A 69 -1.38 -6.47 -1.20
N LEU A 70 -2.12 -5.41 -1.50
CA LEU A 70 -2.38 -4.35 -0.53
C LEU A 70 -3.42 -4.75 0.51
N TRP A 71 -4.25 -5.72 0.20
CA TRP A 71 -5.28 -6.20 1.11
C TRP A 71 -4.80 -7.34 2.00
N GLU A 72 -3.56 -7.76 1.85
CA GLU A 72 -3.04 -8.85 2.66
C GLU A 72 -2.86 -8.37 4.09
N ILE A 73 -3.80 -8.72 4.93
CA ILE A 73 -3.72 -8.44 6.35
C ILE A 73 -3.19 -9.69 6.99
N ALA A 74 -1.95 -9.62 7.37
CA ALA A 74 -1.30 -10.78 7.92
C ALA A 74 -2.02 -11.22 9.16
N PRO A 75 -2.22 -12.38 9.24
CA PRO A 75 -2.76 -12.97 10.42
C PRO A 75 -1.72 -13.11 11.49
N GLY A 76 -1.53 -12.81 11.15
CA GLY A 76 -0.89 -13.05 11.76
C GLY A 76 -0.75 -13.85 11.95
N ARG A 77 -1.06 -13.96 11.22
CA ARG A 77 -1.18 -14.58 11.27
C ARG A 77 -0.98 -14.96 11.89
N GLY A 78 -1.06 -14.98 11.83
CA GLY A 78 -1.21 -15.59 12.37
C GLY A 78 -0.99 -15.97 12.80
N ARG A 79 -0.89 -16.40 12.71
CA ARG A 79 -0.91 -16.91 13.13
C ARG A 79 -0.85 -17.30 13.55
N LYS A 80 -0.75 -17.59 13.44
CA LYS A 80 -0.98 -18.12 13.80
C LYS A 80 -1.08 -18.51 14.12
N ALA A 81 -0.90 -18.72 13.99
CA ALA A 81 -1.17 -19.26 14.34
C ALA A 81 -1.19 -19.74 14.75
N THR A 82 -0.98 -20.04 14.81
CA THR A 82 -1.19 -20.59 15.28
C THR A 82 -1.38 -20.94 15.65
N LEU A 83 -1.17 -21.31 15.61
CA LEU A 83 -1.62 -21.79 16.03
C LEU A 83 -1.84 -22.07 16.30
#